data_65f218595992f89a74f4d6b0af5c7fcf
#
_entry.id   65f218595992f89a74f4d6b0af5c7fcf
#
_cell.length_a   1.000
_cell.length_b   1.000
_cell.length_c   1.000
_cell.angle_alpha   90.00
_cell.angle_beta   90.00
_cell.angle_gamma   90.00
#
_symmetry.space_group_name_H-M   'P 1'
#
loop_
_entity.id
_entity.type
_entity.pdbx_description
1 polymer ?
#
loop_
_entity_poly.entity_id
_entity_poly.type
_entity_poly.pdbx_seq_one_letter_code
_entity_poly.pdbx_strand_id
1 'polypeptide(L)'
;DERIAHIKERHPEDYLLFEQYGRESILSPDILIQDIKNVGTVFAVKKLPDTNLNVVLRLVLDTDNPDFKNSVMTFYRIREKNLKKLMEKNPVLYIKE
;
A
#
# COMPACT_ATOMS: atom_id res chain seq x y z
N ASP A 1 -6.45 9.62 11.95
CA ASP A 1 -7.30 9.47 10.78
C ASP A 1 -8.38 8.42 11.04
N GLU A 2 -9.60 8.73 10.68
CA GLU A 2 -10.75 7.85 10.88
C GLU A 2 -10.59 6.50 10.20
N ARG A 3 -9.97 6.46 9.02
CA ARG A 3 -9.75 5.20 8.29
C ARG A 3 -8.80 4.29 9.05
N ILE A 4 -7.72 4.84 9.58
CA ILE A 4 -6.74 4.08 10.34
C ILE A 4 -7.34 3.60 11.65
N ALA A 5 -8.11 4.45 12.34
CA ALA A 5 -8.81 4.07 13.56
C ALA A 5 -9.79 2.94 13.30
N HIS A 6 -10.50 2.98 12.16
CA HIS A 6 -11.44 1.93 11.78
C HIS A 6 -10.72 0.59 11.53
N ILE A 7 -9.57 0.63 10.86
CA ILE A 7 -8.78 -0.58 10.61
C ILE A 7 -8.25 -1.16 11.92
N LYS A 8 -7.78 -0.31 12.81
CA LYS A 8 -7.31 -0.73 14.14
C LYS A 8 -8.41 -1.47 14.90
N GLU A 9 -9.62 -0.96 14.82
CA GLU A 9 -10.78 -1.55 15.52
C GLU A 9 -11.24 -2.85 14.88
N ARG A 10 -11.32 -2.90 13.55
CA ARG A 10 -11.88 -4.04 12.80
C ARG A 10 -10.85 -5.10 12.44
N HIS A 11 -9.62 -4.67 12.18
CA HIS A 11 -8.54 -5.55 11.73
C HIS A 11 -7.27 -5.26 12.53
N PRO A 12 -7.27 -5.59 13.84
CA PRO A 12 -6.12 -5.25 14.69
C PRO A 12 -4.81 -5.90 14.24
N GLU A 13 -4.86 -7.08 13.62
CA GLU A 13 -3.67 -7.75 13.12
C GLU A 13 -3.04 -6.98 11.96
N ASP A 14 -3.87 -6.45 11.06
CA ASP A 14 -3.39 -5.64 9.94
C ASP A 14 -2.78 -4.33 10.46
N TYR A 15 -3.42 -3.74 11.46
CA TYR A 15 -2.90 -2.52 12.08
C TYR A 15 -1.54 -2.74 12.74
N LEU A 16 -1.36 -3.86 13.45
CA LEU A 16 -0.08 -4.18 14.07
C LEU A 16 1.03 -4.35 13.02
N LEU A 17 0.73 -5.00 11.90
CA LEU A 17 1.68 -5.14 10.82
C LEU A 17 2.01 -3.78 10.20
N PHE A 18 1.04 -2.92 10.01
CA PHE A 18 1.27 -1.58 9.50
C PHE A 18 2.13 -0.76 10.45
N GLU A 19 1.85 -0.84 11.75
CA GLU A 19 2.64 -0.13 12.76
C GLU A 19 4.10 -0.58 12.74
N GLN A 20 4.33 -1.88 12.55
CA GLN A 20 5.67 -2.45 12.54
C GLN A 20 6.41 -2.25 11.22
N TYR A 21 5.72 -2.41 10.10
CA TYR A 21 6.33 -2.45 8.76
C TYR A 21 5.86 -1.36 7.79
N GLY A 22 4.85 -0.59 8.17
CA GLY A 22 4.24 0.37 7.24
C GLY A 22 5.23 1.40 6.71
N ARG A 23 6.05 1.98 7.57
CA ARG A 23 7.06 2.95 7.17
C ARG A 23 8.06 2.34 6.19
N GLU A 24 8.52 1.12 6.48
CA GLU A 24 9.45 0.39 5.61
C GLU A 24 8.79 0.06 4.28
N SER A 25 7.50 -0.28 4.29
CA SER A 25 6.74 -0.54 3.07
C SER A 25 6.68 0.69 2.15
N ILE A 26 6.64 1.88 2.74
CA ILE A 26 6.59 3.14 1.99
C ILE A 26 7.98 3.54 1.51
N LEU A 27 8.99 3.44 2.37
CA LEU A 27 10.34 3.90 2.05
C LEU A 27 11.15 2.90 1.22
N SER A 28 10.92 1.61 1.42
CA SER A 28 11.67 0.54 0.75
C SER A 28 10.73 -0.63 0.42
N PRO A 29 9.75 -0.41 -0.44
CA PRO A 29 8.82 -1.47 -0.79
C PRO A 29 9.52 -2.58 -1.57
N ASP A 30 9.03 -3.80 -1.45
CA ASP A 30 9.52 -4.90 -2.27
C ASP A 30 8.90 -4.85 -3.66
N ILE A 31 7.66 -4.37 -3.75
CA ILE A 31 6.94 -4.23 -5.01
C ILE A 31 6.15 -2.92 -4.99
N LEU A 32 6.18 -2.18 -6.10
CA LEU A 32 5.30 -1.02 -6.31
C LEU A 32 4.44 -1.30 -7.53
N ILE A 33 3.13 -1.11 -7.38
CA ILE A 33 2.14 -1.36 -8.44
C ILE A 33 1.29 -0.11 -8.60
N GLN A 34 1.08 0.33 -9.84
CA GLN A 34 0.22 1.47 -10.13
C GLN A 34 -1.23 1.00 -10.24
N ASP A 35 -2.15 1.68 -9.56
CA ASP A 35 -3.58 1.40 -9.69
C ASP A 35 -4.08 2.07 -10.98
N ILE A 36 -4.45 1.26 -11.98
CA ILE A 36 -4.91 1.80 -13.27
C ILE A 36 -6.29 2.45 -13.17
N LYS A 37 -7.06 2.12 -12.15
CA LYS A 37 -8.42 2.66 -11.98
C LYS A 37 -8.41 4.02 -11.29
N ASN A 38 -7.41 4.29 -10.49
CA ASN A 38 -7.34 5.51 -9.67
C ASN A 38 -5.99 6.19 -9.90
N VAL A 39 -5.97 7.19 -10.78
CA VAL A 39 -4.76 7.94 -11.09
C VAL A 39 -4.17 8.53 -9.80
N GLY A 40 -2.86 8.38 -9.65
CA GLY A 40 -2.16 8.86 -8.47
C GLY A 40 -2.17 7.91 -7.28
N THR A 41 -2.78 6.74 -7.42
CA THR A 41 -2.79 5.73 -6.37
C THR A 41 -1.81 4.60 -6.71
N VAL A 42 -1.01 4.20 -5.73
CA VAL A 42 -0.07 3.08 -5.88
C VAL A 42 -0.22 2.12 -4.71
N PHE A 43 0.13 0.87 -4.95
CA PHE A 43 0.17 -0.18 -3.94
C PHE A 43 1.64 -0.44 -3.60
N ALA A 44 2.04 -0.17 -2.37
CA ALA A 44 3.37 -0.46 -1.88
C ALA A 44 3.31 -1.77 -1.08
N VAL A 45 3.89 -2.82 -1.62
CA VAL A 45 3.82 -4.16 -1.04
C VAL A 45 5.13 -4.50 -0.36
N LYS A 46 5.05 -4.92 0.90
CA LYS A 46 6.19 -5.44 1.66
C LYS A 46 6.00 -6.93 1.87
N LYS A 47 6.96 -7.74 1.43
CA LYS A 47 6.91 -9.19 1.64
C LYS A 47 7.40 -9.53 3.04
N LEU A 48 6.58 -10.29 3.75
CA LEU A 48 6.87 -10.75 5.12
C LEU A 48 6.94 -12.28 5.13
N PRO A 49 7.49 -12.90 6.19
CA PRO A 49 7.64 -14.35 6.23
C PRO A 49 6.33 -15.13 6.04
N ASP A 50 5.24 -14.66 6.62
CA ASP A 50 3.97 -15.38 6.63
C ASP A 50 2.90 -14.78 5.72
N THR A 51 3.12 -13.56 5.24
CA THR A 51 2.12 -12.86 4.44
C THR A 51 2.78 -11.67 3.73
N ASN A 52 1.97 -10.87 3.04
CA ASN A 52 2.43 -9.62 2.45
C ASN A 52 1.58 -8.49 2.99
N LEU A 53 2.21 -7.35 3.27
CA LEU A 53 1.51 -6.13 3.66
C LEU A 53 1.38 -5.23 2.45
N ASN A 54 0.15 -4.87 2.09
CA ASN A 54 -0.13 -3.93 1.02
C ASN A 54 -0.57 -2.59 1.63
N VAL A 55 0.21 -1.54 1.35
CA VAL A 55 -0.11 -0.19 1.78
C VAL A 55 -0.56 0.60 0.55
N VAL A 56 -1.79 1.07 0.56
CA VAL A 56 -2.36 1.83 -0.55
C VAL A 56 -2.07 3.31 -0.32
N LEU A 57 -1.31 3.90 -1.23
CA LEU A 57 -0.87 5.30 -1.13
C LEU A 57 -1.48 6.14 -2.23
N ARG A 58 -1.92 7.34 -1.87
CA ARG A 58 -2.24 8.36 -2.86
C ARG A 58 -1.06 9.32 -2.95
N LEU A 59 -0.52 9.44 -4.15
CA LEU A 59 0.60 10.35 -4.40
C LEU A 59 0.08 11.73 -4.75
N VAL A 60 0.82 12.76 -4.37
CA VAL A 60 0.55 14.13 -4.78
C VAL A 60 1.01 14.26 -6.23
N LEU A 61 0.12 14.71 -7.10
CA LEU A 61 0.41 14.94 -8.50
C LEU A 61 0.73 16.42 -8.72
N ASP A 62 1.44 16.73 -9.82
CA ASP A 62 1.79 18.11 -10.17
C ASP A 62 0.57 19.01 -10.31
N THR A 63 -0.58 18.42 -10.67
CA THR A 63 -1.84 19.16 -10.82
C THR A 63 -2.59 19.34 -9.50
N ASP A 64 -2.13 18.69 -8.44
CA ASP A 64 -2.78 18.79 -7.13
C ASP A 64 -2.33 20.06 -6.40
N ASN A 65 -3.13 20.45 -5.39
CA ASN A 65 -2.78 21.55 -4.51
C ASN A 65 -1.45 21.22 -3.81
N PRO A 66 -0.45 22.16 -3.83
CA PRO A 66 0.85 21.91 -3.19
C PRO A 66 0.77 21.65 -1.69
N ASP A 67 -0.34 21.99 -1.04
CA ASP A 67 -0.53 21.68 0.38
C ASP A 67 -0.88 20.22 0.62
N PHE A 68 -1.27 19.47 -0.42
CA PHE A 68 -1.56 18.06 -0.29
C PHE A 68 -0.24 17.27 -0.25
N LYS A 69 -0.17 16.34 0.69
CA LYS A 69 0.98 15.46 0.85
C LYS A 69 0.59 14.02 0.51
N ASN A 70 1.58 13.20 0.18
CA ASN A 70 1.36 11.79 0.00
C ASN A 70 0.71 11.22 1.25
N SER A 71 -0.33 10.43 1.09
CA SER A 71 -1.09 9.90 2.21
C SER A 71 -1.37 8.42 2.07
N VAL A 72 -1.45 7.75 3.20
CA VAL A 72 -1.89 6.37 3.27
C VAL A 72 -3.40 6.37 3.25
N MET A 73 -3.98 5.71 2.23
CA MET A 73 -5.43 5.59 2.12
C MET A 73 -5.96 4.42 2.93
N THR A 74 -5.25 3.30 2.87
CA THR A 74 -5.59 2.09 3.62
C THR A 74 -4.40 1.13 3.59
N PHE A 75 -4.51 0.04 4.31
CA PHE A 75 -3.53 -1.04 4.30
C PHE A 75 -4.22 -2.34 4.69
N TYR A 76 -3.70 -3.46 4.19
CA TYR A 76 -4.23 -4.78 4.51
C TYR A 76 -3.23 -5.86 4.11
N ARG A 77 -3.41 -7.05 4.70
CA ARG A 77 -2.61 -8.20 4.29
C ARG A 77 -3.13 -8.72 2.95
N ILE A 78 -2.21 -9.11 2.07
CA ILE A 78 -2.56 -9.66 0.77
C ILE A 78 -1.83 -10.99 0.57
N ARG A 79 -2.56 -12.04 0.21
CA ARG A 79 -1.99 -13.35 -0.07
C ARG A 79 -1.28 -13.35 -1.42
N GLU A 80 -0.29 -14.24 -1.58
CA GLU A 80 0.46 -14.36 -2.84
C GLU A 80 -0.45 -14.52 -4.05
N LYS A 81 -1.49 -15.32 -3.94
CA LYS A 81 -2.45 -15.53 -5.02
C LYS A 81 -3.10 -14.22 -5.45
N ASN A 82 -3.53 -13.42 -4.49
CA ASN A 82 -4.18 -12.14 -4.77
C ASN A 82 -3.18 -11.10 -5.24
N LEU A 83 -1.96 -11.15 -4.73
CA LEU A 83 -0.88 -10.28 -5.18
C LEU A 83 -0.55 -10.53 -6.64
N LYS A 84 -0.46 -11.78 -7.06
CA LYS A 84 -0.23 -12.13 -8.47
C LYS A 84 -1.34 -11.59 -9.37
N LYS A 85 -2.59 -11.71 -8.94
CA LYS A 85 -3.72 -11.17 -9.69
C LYS A 85 -3.64 -9.65 -9.82
N LEU A 86 -3.24 -8.97 -8.74
CA LEU A 86 -3.08 -7.52 -8.73
C LEU A 86 -1.99 -7.11 -9.72
N MET A 87 -0.88 -7.83 -9.76
CA MET A 87 0.24 -7.57 -10.68
C MET A 87 -0.13 -7.84 -12.14
N GLU A 88 -1.03 -8.79 -12.40
CA GLU A 88 -1.50 -9.07 -13.75
C GLU A 88 -2.43 -7.98 -14.28
N LYS A 89 -3.24 -7.39 -13.40
CA LYS A 89 -4.24 -6.39 -13.77
C LYS A 89 -3.71 -4.97 -13.79
N ASN A 90 -2.57 -4.70 -13.15
CA ASN A 90 -2.04 -3.37 -12.97
C ASN A 90 -0.55 -3.32 -13.33
N PRO A 91 -0.07 -2.19 -13.88
CA PRO A 91 1.35 -2.05 -14.20
C PRO A 91 2.21 -2.13 -12.95
N VAL A 92 3.26 -2.93 -13.00
CA VAL A 92 4.24 -3.03 -11.91
C VAL A 92 5.31 -1.96 -12.18
N LEU A 93 5.47 -1.03 -11.23
CA LEU A 93 6.42 0.06 -11.35
C LEU A 93 7.81 -0.34 -10.86
N TYR A 94 7.89 -1.25 -9.91
CA TYR A 94 9.15 -1.64 -9.28
C TYR A 94 9.01 -3.00 -8.61
N ILE A 95 10.02 -3.84 -8.78
CA ILE A 95 10.16 -5.11 -8.05
C ILE A 95 11.59 -5.16 -7.52
N LYS A 96 11.71 -5.34 -6.22
CA LYS A 96 13.01 -5.52 -5.58
C LYS A 96 13.57 -6.90 -5.91
N GLU A 97 14.78 -6.94 -6.38
CA GLU A 97 15.50 -8.18 -6.68
C GLU A 97 16.22 -8.74 -5.47
#